data_4314fa32c086c5fbfd8f1e31d4486f7c
#
_entry.id   4314fa32c086c5fbfd8f1e31d4486f7c
#
_cell.length_a   1.000
_cell.length_b   1.000
_cell.length_c   1.000
_cell.angle_alpha   90.00
_cell.angle_beta   90.00
_cell.angle_gamma   90.00
#
_symmetry.space_group_name_H-M   'P 1'
#
loop_
_entity.id
_entity.type
_entity.pdbx_description
1 polymer ?
#
loop_
_entity_poly.entity_id
_entity_poly.type
_entity_poly.pdbx_seq_one_letter_code
_entity_poly.pdbx_strand_id
1 'polypeptide(L)'
;PGMSVREEFDQWATSGKDRGMEDRHWHTAKHVLARMPVEAGDAVLDLGTGSGYALRALRERGIGRGFGLDGAPEMVRNARSYTDDDAVGFLVGDFDALPFADDSLDHVFSMEAFYYAADPRNTLREIRRVLKPGGTFYCAVNYFAESESTHAWQDNIAVEMTLWSREEYREAFRDVGLYVAEQDNVPDREIEIPDATEFPTDDWDSREAMVDRYRTWGTLLTVGVAP
;
A
#
# COMPACT_ATOMS: atom_id res chain seq x y z
N PRO A 1 -24.29 -11.94 6.68
CA PRO A 1 -22.86 -12.00 6.86
C PRO A 1 -22.21 -11.29 5.67
N GLY A 2 -21.50 -10.20 5.95
CA GLY A 2 -20.80 -9.44 4.90
C GLY A 2 -19.65 -10.23 4.34
N MET A 3 -19.23 -9.89 3.10
CA MET A 3 -18.07 -10.42 2.43
C MET A 3 -16.81 -10.05 3.21
N SER A 4 -15.87 -10.97 3.38
CA SER A 4 -14.59 -10.67 4.01
C SER A 4 -13.67 -9.90 3.05
N VAL A 5 -12.63 -9.23 3.58
CA VAL A 5 -11.56 -8.56 2.79
C VAL A 5 -11.02 -9.52 1.74
N ARG A 6 -10.72 -10.74 2.16
CA ARG A 6 -10.18 -11.80 1.31
C ARG A 6 -11.11 -12.12 0.14
N GLU A 7 -12.39 -12.34 0.42
CA GLU A 7 -13.38 -12.69 -0.61
C GLU A 7 -13.58 -11.55 -1.62
N GLU A 8 -13.55 -10.32 -1.18
CA GLU A 8 -13.68 -9.15 -2.05
C GLU A 8 -12.46 -9.03 -3.00
N PHE A 9 -11.25 -9.15 -2.47
CA PHE A 9 -10.04 -9.10 -3.30
C PHE A 9 -9.87 -10.33 -4.19
N ASP A 10 -10.32 -11.52 -3.78
CA ASP A 10 -10.37 -12.68 -4.66
C ASP A 10 -11.29 -12.44 -5.88
N GLN A 11 -12.44 -11.78 -5.68
CA GLN A 11 -13.32 -11.40 -6.79
C GLN A 11 -12.66 -10.38 -7.72
N TRP A 12 -11.94 -9.40 -7.17
CA TRP A 12 -11.22 -8.41 -7.98
C TRP A 12 -10.11 -9.05 -8.82
N ALA A 13 -9.35 -9.96 -8.25
CA ALA A 13 -8.33 -10.72 -8.97
C ALA A 13 -8.94 -11.57 -10.10
N THR A 14 -10.04 -12.24 -9.83
CA THR A 14 -10.74 -13.08 -10.83
C THR A 14 -11.31 -12.26 -11.99
N SER A 15 -11.75 -11.03 -11.72
CA SER A 15 -12.31 -10.13 -12.74
C SER A 15 -11.26 -9.32 -13.52
N GLY A 16 -9.97 -9.44 -13.20
CA GLY A 16 -8.87 -8.67 -13.81
C GLY A 16 -8.72 -7.24 -13.30
N LYS A 17 -9.42 -6.86 -12.23
CA LYS A 17 -9.32 -5.52 -11.63
C LYS A 17 -7.95 -5.24 -10.99
N ASP A 18 -7.19 -6.29 -10.65
CA ASP A 18 -5.83 -6.18 -10.12
C ASP A 18 -4.88 -5.42 -11.06
N ARG A 19 -4.97 -5.66 -12.36
CA ARG A 19 -4.18 -4.93 -13.37
C ARG A 19 -4.63 -3.48 -13.52
N GLY A 20 -5.92 -3.20 -13.47
CA GLY A 20 -6.44 -1.84 -13.49
C GLY A 20 -6.03 -1.04 -12.25
N MET A 21 -5.96 -1.68 -11.08
CA MET A 21 -5.42 -1.08 -9.85
C MET A 21 -3.92 -0.80 -9.97
N GLU A 22 -3.14 -1.71 -10.56
CA GLU A 22 -1.71 -1.50 -10.83
C GLU A 22 -1.49 -0.21 -11.62
N ASP A 23 -2.17 -0.04 -12.75
CA ASP A 23 -2.03 1.14 -13.61
C ASP A 23 -2.35 2.44 -12.85
N ARG A 24 -3.40 2.43 -12.06
CA ARG A 24 -3.83 3.58 -11.26
C ARG A 24 -2.85 3.89 -10.13
N HIS A 25 -2.43 2.88 -9.38
CA HIS A 25 -1.52 3.07 -8.26
C HIS A 25 -0.12 3.48 -8.70
N TRP A 26 0.30 3.07 -9.90
CA TRP A 26 1.63 3.34 -10.42
C TRP A 26 1.95 4.84 -10.51
N HIS A 27 0.96 5.68 -10.75
CA HIS A 27 1.16 7.14 -10.83
C HIS A 27 1.81 7.73 -9.58
N THR A 28 1.48 7.23 -8.40
CA THR A 28 2.08 7.67 -7.13
C THR A 28 3.09 6.68 -6.60
N ALA A 29 2.88 5.37 -6.79
CA ALA A 29 3.76 4.32 -6.30
C ALA A 29 5.19 4.46 -6.83
N LYS A 30 5.39 4.80 -8.10
CA LYS A 30 6.72 5.01 -8.69
C LYS A 30 7.52 6.11 -7.97
N HIS A 31 6.85 7.16 -7.50
CA HIS A 31 7.49 8.24 -6.73
C HIS A 31 7.82 7.81 -5.30
N VAL A 32 6.97 7.00 -4.68
CA VAL A 32 7.24 6.40 -3.37
C VAL A 32 8.40 5.42 -3.45
N LEU A 33 8.36 4.50 -4.41
CA LEU A 33 9.43 3.51 -4.63
C LEU A 33 10.79 4.17 -4.90
N ALA A 34 10.79 5.27 -5.66
CA ALA A 34 12.01 6.03 -5.95
C ALA A 34 12.68 6.62 -4.70
N ARG A 35 11.92 6.87 -3.63
CA ARG A 35 12.42 7.37 -2.33
C ARG A 35 13.02 6.29 -1.45
N MET A 36 12.70 5.01 -1.70
CA MET A 36 13.20 3.91 -0.88
C MET A 36 14.71 3.76 -1.05
N PRO A 37 15.48 3.73 0.06
CA PRO A 37 16.94 3.64 0.02
C PRO A 37 17.39 2.18 -0.15
N VAL A 38 16.85 1.48 -1.15
CA VAL A 38 17.20 0.09 -1.41
C VAL A 38 18.61 -0.05 -1.97
N GLU A 39 19.29 -1.06 -1.50
CA GLU A 39 20.63 -1.42 -1.91
C GLU A 39 20.66 -2.81 -2.57
N ALA A 40 21.73 -3.09 -3.29
CA ALA A 40 21.94 -4.41 -3.90
C ALA A 40 21.97 -5.50 -2.81
N GLY A 41 21.17 -6.53 -3.01
CA GLY A 41 21.09 -7.65 -2.07
C GLY A 41 20.06 -7.50 -0.95
N ASP A 42 19.41 -6.35 -0.82
CA ASP A 42 18.36 -6.14 0.19
C ASP A 42 17.19 -7.12 0.06
N ALA A 43 16.60 -7.46 1.21
CA ALA A 43 15.36 -8.20 1.33
C ALA A 43 14.19 -7.26 1.61
N VAL A 44 13.18 -7.29 0.76
CA VAL A 44 12.02 -6.39 0.82
C VAL A 44 10.71 -7.16 0.85
N LEU A 45 9.84 -6.78 1.78
CA LEU A 45 8.44 -7.25 1.84
C LEU A 45 7.51 -6.18 1.24
N ASP A 46 6.64 -6.58 0.33
CA ASP A 46 5.49 -5.81 -0.14
C ASP A 46 4.22 -6.33 0.55
N LEU A 47 3.68 -5.55 1.46
CA LEU A 47 2.52 -5.88 2.27
C LEU A 47 1.23 -5.44 1.58
N GLY A 48 0.41 -6.40 1.15
CA GLY A 48 -0.71 -6.16 0.24
C GLY A 48 -0.23 -6.00 -1.20
N THR A 49 0.49 -7.02 -1.69
CA THR A 49 1.28 -6.94 -2.94
C THR A 49 0.44 -6.80 -4.21
N GLY A 50 -0.85 -7.18 -4.17
CA GLY A 50 -1.72 -7.15 -5.34
C GLY A 50 -1.12 -7.93 -6.52
N SER A 51 -0.92 -7.25 -7.65
CA SER A 51 -0.33 -7.83 -8.86
C SER A 51 1.18 -8.09 -8.77
N GLY A 52 1.86 -7.61 -7.73
CA GLY A 52 3.30 -7.75 -7.55
C GLY A 52 4.16 -6.70 -8.25
N TYR A 53 3.56 -5.66 -8.81
CA TYR A 53 4.26 -4.63 -9.61
C TYR A 53 5.40 -3.93 -8.86
N ALA A 54 5.21 -3.65 -7.57
CA ALA A 54 6.22 -2.94 -6.78
C ALA A 54 7.49 -3.77 -6.63
N LEU A 55 7.37 -5.07 -6.40
CA LEU A 55 8.52 -5.97 -6.30
C LEU A 55 9.24 -6.13 -7.63
N ARG A 56 8.52 -6.20 -8.76
CA ARG A 56 9.14 -6.20 -10.09
C ARG A 56 9.97 -4.94 -10.32
N ALA A 57 9.41 -3.77 -9.97
CA ALA A 57 10.14 -2.50 -10.07
C ALA A 57 11.38 -2.43 -9.15
N LEU A 58 11.28 -2.95 -7.92
CA LEU A 58 12.40 -2.98 -6.99
C LEU A 58 13.50 -3.97 -7.41
N ARG A 59 13.11 -5.08 -8.06
CA ARG A 59 14.08 -6.01 -8.66
C ARG A 59 14.92 -5.35 -9.75
N GLU A 60 14.32 -4.51 -10.58
CA GLU A 60 15.05 -3.72 -11.57
C GLU A 60 16.07 -2.76 -10.92
N ARG A 61 15.84 -2.36 -9.68
CA ARG A 61 16.78 -1.56 -8.88
C ARG A 61 17.81 -2.37 -8.12
N GLY A 62 17.77 -3.70 -8.21
CA GLY A 62 18.81 -4.59 -7.72
C GLY A 62 18.61 -5.19 -6.32
N ILE A 63 17.39 -5.13 -5.74
CA ILE A 63 17.15 -5.85 -4.48
C ILE A 63 17.45 -7.35 -4.64
N GLY A 64 17.96 -8.00 -3.60
CA GLY A 64 18.34 -9.41 -3.63
C GLY A 64 17.17 -10.37 -3.54
N ARG A 65 16.17 -10.04 -2.71
CA ARG A 65 14.98 -10.84 -2.47
C ARG A 65 13.76 -9.97 -2.33
N GLY A 66 12.66 -10.35 -2.98
CA GLY A 66 11.35 -9.76 -2.81
C GLY A 66 10.35 -10.76 -2.28
N PHE A 67 9.53 -10.34 -1.32
CA PHE A 67 8.44 -11.13 -0.77
C PHE A 67 7.15 -10.33 -0.88
N GLY A 68 6.15 -10.85 -1.60
CA GLY A 68 4.82 -10.26 -1.67
C GLY A 68 3.85 -11.03 -0.80
N LEU A 69 3.17 -10.35 0.10
CA LEU A 69 2.15 -10.94 0.95
C LEU A 69 0.80 -10.32 0.65
N ASP A 70 -0.20 -11.16 0.48
CA ASP A 70 -1.58 -10.73 0.28
C ASP A 70 -2.53 -11.71 1.00
N GLY A 71 -3.64 -11.18 1.51
CA GLY A 71 -4.67 -12.00 2.14
C GLY A 71 -5.52 -12.80 1.14
N ALA A 72 -5.55 -12.37 -0.13
CA ALA A 72 -6.36 -12.96 -1.18
C ALA A 72 -5.57 -13.97 -2.02
N PRO A 73 -5.90 -15.29 -1.97
CA PRO A 73 -5.19 -16.31 -2.74
C PRO A 73 -5.17 -16.08 -4.25
N GLU A 74 -6.24 -15.53 -4.81
CA GLU A 74 -6.31 -15.23 -6.25
C GLU A 74 -5.34 -14.11 -6.64
N MET A 75 -5.18 -13.08 -5.79
CA MET A 75 -4.15 -12.04 -5.98
C MET A 75 -2.76 -12.66 -6.01
N VAL A 76 -2.44 -13.53 -5.05
CA VAL A 76 -1.16 -14.24 -4.98
C VAL A 76 -0.93 -15.10 -6.23
N ARG A 77 -1.95 -15.80 -6.69
CA ARG A 77 -1.87 -16.60 -7.92
C ARG A 77 -1.55 -15.74 -9.14
N ASN A 78 -2.25 -14.61 -9.28
CA ASN A 78 -2.04 -13.68 -10.38
C ASN A 78 -0.63 -13.07 -10.33
N ALA A 79 -0.20 -12.59 -9.15
CA ALA A 79 1.12 -12.01 -8.97
C ALA A 79 2.25 -12.99 -9.37
N ARG A 80 2.11 -14.26 -9.00
CA ARG A 80 3.04 -15.33 -9.44
C ARG A 80 3.04 -15.48 -10.95
N SER A 81 1.87 -15.43 -11.59
CA SER A 81 1.76 -15.59 -13.05
C SER A 81 2.36 -14.42 -13.83
N TYR A 82 2.39 -13.23 -13.23
CA TYR A 82 2.95 -12.02 -13.85
C TYR A 82 4.44 -11.83 -13.59
N THR A 83 5.04 -12.65 -12.72
CA THR A 83 6.42 -12.46 -12.24
C THR A 83 7.27 -13.68 -12.57
N ASP A 84 8.19 -13.54 -13.51
CA ASP A 84 9.17 -14.56 -13.91
C ASP A 84 10.54 -14.21 -13.30
N ASP A 85 10.63 -14.37 -11.98
CA ASP A 85 11.87 -14.08 -11.22
C ASP A 85 11.90 -14.95 -9.95
N ASP A 86 12.83 -15.90 -9.89
CA ASP A 86 12.99 -16.82 -8.76
C ASP A 86 13.40 -16.11 -7.44
N ALA A 87 13.86 -14.88 -7.51
CA ALA A 87 14.19 -14.08 -6.33
C ALA A 87 12.96 -13.41 -5.70
N VAL A 88 11.79 -13.54 -6.32
CA VAL A 88 10.52 -12.98 -5.83
C VAL A 88 9.57 -14.09 -5.46
N GLY A 89 9.19 -14.16 -4.18
CA GLY A 89 8.19 -15.09 -3.67
C GLY A 89 6.89 -14.39 -3.31
N PHE A 90 5.75 -15.06 -3.49
CA PHE A 90 4.44 -14.55 -3.09
C PHE A 90 3.78 -15.52 -2.11
N LEU A 91 3.17 -14.98 -1.07
CA LEU A 91 2.61 -15.71 0.07
C LEU A 91 1.18 -15.23 0.34
N VAL A 92 0.30 -16.17 0.66
CA VAL A 92 -1.00 -15.85 1.26
C VAL A 92 -0.81 -15.74 2.77
N GLY A 93 -1.23 -14.64 3.37
CA GLY A 93 -1.10 -14.46 4.81
C GLY A 93 -1.79 -13.22 5.33
N ASP A 94 -1.87 -13.15 6.65
CA ASP A 94 -2.46 -12.03 7.36
C ASP A 94 -1.39 -10.99 7.74
N PHE A 95 -1.79 -9.73 7.80
CA PHE A 95 -0.90 -8.63 8.20
C PHE A 95 -0.53 -8.69 9.69
N ASP A 96 -1.35 -9.35 10.50
CA ASP A 96 -1.17 -9.43 11.95
C ASP A 96 -0.20 -10.52 12.41
N ALA A 97 0.26 -11.38 11.51
CA ALA A 97 1.19 -12.47 11.80
C ALA A 97 2.11 -12.69 10.59
N LEU A 98 3.18 -11.90 10.49
CA LEU A 98 4.09 -11.97 9.37
C LEU A 98 4.99 -13.21 9.46
N PRO A 99 5.05 -14.04 8.39
CA PRO A 99 5.80 -15.31 8.38
C PRO A 99 7.31 -15.08 8.14
N PHE A 100 7.90 -14.14 8.86
CA PHE A 100 9.31 -13.78 8.77
C PHE A 100 9.92 -13.74 10.17
N ALA A 101 11.20 -14.09 10.26
CA ALA A 101 11.96 -14.00 11.50
C ALA A 101 12.15 -12.54 11.94
N ASP A 102 12.43 -12.35 13.23
CA ASP A 102 12.87 -11.06 13.75
C ASP A 102 14.11 -10.58 12.99
N ASP A 103 14.22 -9.27 12.78
CA ASP A 103 15.39 -8.62 12.18
C ASP A 103 15.85 -9.26 10.85
N SER A 104 14.92 -9.64 9.98
CA SER A 104 15.21 -10.38 8.75
C SER A 104 15.04 -9.59 7.46
N LEU A 105 14.33 -8.46 7.49
CA LEU A 105 14.02 -7.66 6.31
C LEU A 105 14.70 -6.28 6.39
N ASP A 106 15.19 -5.82 5.24
CA ASP A 106 15.78 -4.48 5.12
C ASP A 106 14.71 -3.40 4.96
N HIS A 107 13.65 -3.69 4.19
CA HIS A 107 12.54 -2.76 3.96
C HIS A 107 11.20 -3.47 3.90
N VAL A 108 10.16 -2.76 4.35
CA VAL A 108 8.76 -3.11 4.12
C VAL A 108 8.11 -1.96 3.34
N PHE A 109 7.38 -2.30 2.32
CA PHE A 109 6.58 -1.38 1.52
C PHE A 109 5.11 -1.79 1.59
N SER A 110 4.20 -0.83 1.64
CA SER A 110 2.77 -1.09 1.51
C SER A 110 2.11 0.08 0.77
N MET A 111 1.38 -0.24 -0.30
CA MET A 111 0.67 0.73 -1.12
C MET A 111 -0.81 0.40 -1.17
N GLU A 112 -1.64 1.32 -0.69
CA GLU A 112 -3.10 1.21 -0.75
C GLU A 112 -3.66 -0.09 -0.11
N ALA A 113 -3.03 -0.55 0.97
CA ALA A 113 -3.38 -1.80 1.60
C ALA A 113 -3.44 -1.73 3.14
N PHE A 114 -2.60 -0.92 3.77
CA PHE A 114 -2.47 -0.90 5.22
C PHE A 114 -3.80 -0.61 5.95
N TYR A 115 -4.64 0.23 5.41
CA TYR A 115 -5.94 0.57 6.01
C TYR A 115 -6.95 -0.59 6.02
N TYR A 116 -6.65 -1.71 5.37
CA TYR A 116 -7.43 -2.96 5.46
C TYR A 116 -6.98 -3.88 6.61
N ALA A 117 -5.90 -3.54 7.32
CA ALA A 117 -5.45 -4.34 8.46
C ALA A 117 -6.53 -4.41 9.55
N ALA A 118 -6.83 -5.60 10.03
CA ALA A 118 -7.84 -5.81 11.08
C ALA A 118 -7.42 -5.18 12.41
N ASP A 119 -6.13 -5.29 12.75
CA ASP A 119 -5.50 -4.58 13.87
C ASP A 119 -4.25 -3.84 13.37
N PRO A 120 -4.39 -2.58 12.90
CA PRO A 120 -3.27 -1.85 12.30
C PRO A 120 -2.11 -1.60 13.28
N ARG A 121 -2.38 -1.48 14.58
CA ARG A 121 -1.31 -1.32 15.57
C ARG A 121 -0.52 -2.61 15.77
N ASN A 122 -1.17 -3.75 15.74
CA ASN A 122 -0.49 -5.04 15.77
C ASN A 122 0.30 -5.28 14.47
N THR A 123 -0.26 -4.91 13.32
CA THR A 123 0.48 -4.95 12.04
C THR A 123 1.76 -4.12 12.12
N LEU A 124 1.72 -2.93 12.71
CA LEU A 124 2.92 -2.10 12.92
C LEU A 124 3.94 -2.76 13.85
N ARG A 125 3.50 -3.46 14.91
CA ARG A 125 4.41 -4.21 15.80
C ARG A 125 5.11 -5.33 15.03
N GLU A 126 4.37 -6.05 14.19
CA GLU A 126 4.93 -7.11 13.35
C GLU A 126 5.92 -6.56 12.31
N ILE A 127 5.60 -5.43 11.68
CA ILE A 127 6.52 -4.74 10.75
C ILE A 127 7.81 -4.37 11.48
N ARG A 128 7.70 -3.75 12.67
CA ARG A 128 8.88 -3.42 13.48
C ARG A 128 9.69 -4.67 13.84
N ARG A 129 9.03 -5.77 14.21
CA ARG A 129 9.69 -7.02 14.59
C ARG A 129 10.54 -7.60 13.46
N VAL A 130 10.01 -7.62 12.24
CA VAL A 130 10.69 -8.24 11.08
C VAL A 130 11.78 -7.34 10.48
N LEU A 131 11.74 -6.03 10.71
CA LEU A 131 12.73 -5.09 10.21
C LEU A 131 14.05 -5.22 10.98
N LYS A 132 15.16 -5.28 10.24
CA LYS A 132 16.49 -5.13 10.80
C LYS A 132 16.65 -3.74 11.43
N PRO A 133 17.55 -3.56 12.41
CA PRO A 133 17.95 -2.22 12.87
C PRO A 133 18.33 -1.33 11.67
N GLY A 134 17.76 -0.14 11.60
CA GLY A 134 17.91 0.77 10.45
C GLY A 134 17.04 0.47 9.25
N GLY A 135 16.29 -0.63 9.28
CA GLY A 135 15.32 -0.97 8.24
C GLY A 135 14.15 0.00 8.19
N THR A 136 13.50 0.13 7.03
CA THR A 136 12.48 1.15 6.79
C THR A 136 11.12 0.56 6.45
N PHE A 137 10.06 1.26 6.87
CA PHE A 137 8.70 0.99 6.44
C PHE A 137 8.14 2.19 5.67
N TYR A 138 7.85 1.98 4.39
CA TYR A 138 7.19 2.94 3.49
C TYR A 138 5.71 2.61 3.40
N CYS A 139 4.88 3.36 4.11
CA CYS A 139 3.43 3.19 4.16
C CYS A 139 2.75 4.27 3.33
N ALA A 140 2.13 3.88 2.22
CA ALA A 140 1.45 4.78 1.30
C ALA A 140 -0.05 4.46 1.24
N VAL A 141 -0.88 5.43 1.58
CA VAL A 141 -2.34 5.28 1.64
C VAL A 141 -3.03 6.49 1.03
N ASN A 142 -4.14 6.29 0.34
CA ASN A 142 -4.97 7.38 -0.15
C ASN A 142 -6.30 7.55 0.62
N TYR A 143 -6.59 6.65 1.55
CA TYR A 143 -7.72 6.74 2.46
C TYR A 143 -7.22 7.18 3.85
N PHE A 144 -7.43 8.45 4.19
CA PHE A 144 -7.02 9.06 5.46
C PHE A 144 -7.89 10.29 5.79
N ALA A 145 -7.89 10.72 7.04
CA ALA A 145 -8.89 11.65 7.56
C ALA A 145 -8.96 12.99 6.83
N GLU A 146 -7.82 13.56 6.42
CA GLU A 146 -7.79 14.85 5.74
C GLU A 146 -8.25 14.79 4.27
N SER A 147 -8.23 13.62 3.64
CA SER A 147 -8.75 13.41 2.29
C SER A 147 -10.25 13.07 2.32
N GLU A 148 -11.07 14.06 2.66
CA GLU A 148 -12.50 13.88 2.91
C GLU A 148 -13.27 13.26 1.74
N SER A 149 -12.87 13.58 0.51
CA SER A 149 -13.52 13.04 -0.70
C SER A 149 -13.39 11.51 -0.84
N THR A 150 -12.48 10.88 -0.10
CA THR A 150 -12.31 9.43 -0.09
C THR A 150 -13.17 8.71 0.95
N HIS A 151 -13.76 9.42 1.88
CA HIS A 151 -14.48 8.81 3.00
C HIS A 151 -15.69 7.97 2.54
N ALA A 152 -16.36 8.38 1.46
CA ALA A 152 -17.47 7.63 0.87
C ALA A 152 -17.08 6.25 0.33
N TRP A 153 -15.79 5.96 0.19
CA TRP A 153 -15.34 4.63 -0.26
C TRP A 153 -15.72 3.53 0.72
N GLN A 154 -15.78 3.85 2.02
CA GLN A 154 -16.21 2.89 3.05
C GLN A 154 -17.61 2.36 2.77
N ASP A 155 -18.50 3.16 2.20
CA ASP A 155 -19.90 2.77 1.91
C ASP A 155 -19.98 1.75 0.76
N ASN A 156 -18.95 1.69 -0.08
CA ASN A 156 -18.89 0.81 -1.24
C ASN A 156 -18.08 -0.47 -1.01
N ILE A 157 -17.49 -0.61 0.18
CA ILE A 157 -16.65 -1.76 0.55
C ILE A 157 -17.25 -2.42 1.80
N ALA A 158 -17.41 -3.74 1.76
CA ALA A 158 -17.98 -4.52 2.86
C ALA A 158 -17.04 -4.66 4.07
N VAL A 159 -15.80 -4.23 3.92
CA VAL A 159 -14.74 -4.35 4.91
C VAL A 159 -14.53 -3.02 5.62
N GLU A 160 -14.38 -3.05 6.94
CA GLU A 160 -14.02 -1.87 7.70
C GLU A 160 -12.59 -1.42 7.35
N MET A 161 -12.46 -0.15 6.94
CA MET A 161 -11.17 0.47 6.67
C MET A 161 -10.77 1.39 7.83
N THR A 162 -9.50 1.36 8.20
CA THR A 162 -8.93 2.28 9.19
C THR A 162 -8.87 3.69 8.62
N LEU A 163 -9.59 4.63 9.24
CA LEU A 163 -9.56 6.04 8.90
C LEU A 163 -8.72 6.81 9.93
N TRP A 164 -7.44 6.87 9.70
CA TRP A 164 -6.51 7.66 10.51
C TRP A 164 -6.15 8.98 9.86
N SER A 165 -5.90 10.00 10.69
CA SER A 165 -5.30 11.25 10.25
C SER A 165 -3.79 11.10 10.04
N ARG A 166 -3.19 12.11 9.44
CA ARG A 166 -1.72 12.21 9.30
C ARG A 166 -1.03 12.09 10.67
N GLU A 167 -1.56 12.75 11.70
CA GLU A 167 -1.00 12.69 13.06
C GLU A 167 -1.18 11.30 13.68
N GLU A 168 -2.34 10.68 13.52
CA GLU A 168 -2.60 9.33 14.03
C GLU A 168 -1.66 8.29 13.42
N TYR A 169 -1.29 8.42 12.12
CA TYR A 169 -0.24 7.60 11.51
C TYR A 169 1.11 7.81 12.20
N ARG A 170 1.53 9.05 12.44
CA ARG A 170 2.79 9.35 13.14
C ARG A 170 2.80 8.79 14.55
N GLU A 171 1.72 9.02 15.30
CA GLU A 171 1.58 8.52 16.68
C GLU A 171 1.64 6.99 16.72
N ALA A 172 0.89 6.30 15.86
CA ALA A 172 0.87 4.85 15.81
C ALA A 172 2.25 4.26 15.49
N PHE A 173 3.02 4.88 14.59
CA PHE A 173 4.40 4.47 14.29
C PHE A 173 5.29 4.64 15.53
N ARG A 174 5.22 5.78 16.21
CA ARG A 174 6.01 6.06 17.43
C ARG A 174 5.65 5.11 18.56
N ASP A 175 4.37 4.81 18.74
CA ASP A 175 3.86 3.95 19.81
C ASP A 175 4.42 2.52 19.73
N VAL A 176 4.74 2.03 18.55
CA VAL A 176 5.40 0.72 18.36
C VAL A 176 6.92 0.81 18.32
N GLY A 177 7.49 2.01 18.47
CA GLY A 177 8.92 2.24 18.49
C GLY A 177 9.59 2.45 17.14
N LEU A 178 8.82 2.77 16.09
CA LEU A 178 9.38 3.23 14.83
C LEU A 178 9.66 4.74 14.89
N TYR A 179 10.84 5.13 14.41
CA TYR A 179 11.15 6.55 14.21
C TYR A 179 10.49 7.05 12.92
N VAL A 180 9.71 8.12 13.00
CA VAL A 180 9.09 8.73 11.82
C VAL A 180 10.11 9.63 11.13
N ALA A 181 10.66 9.14 10.03
CA ALA A 181 11.69 9.85 9.26
C ALA A 181 11.11 10.85 8.27
N GLU A 182 9.94 10.56 7.72
CA GLU A 182 9.28 11.37 6.71
C GLU A 182 7.76 11.20 6.79
N GLN A 183 7.03 12.26 6.52
CA GLN A 183 5.62 12.18 6.14
C GLN A 183 5.32 13.23 5.08
N ASP A 184 4.75 12.81 3.95
CA ASP A 184 4.50 13.68 2.82
C ASP A 184 3.22 13.26 2.08
N ASN A 185 2.65 14.19 1.33
CA ASN A 185 1.58 13.92 0.40
C ASN A 185 2.14 13.85 -1.02
N VAL A 186 1.97 12.71 -1.67
CA VAL A 186 2.43 12.46 -3.03
C VAL A 186 1.26 12.64 -3.99
N PRO A 187 1.22 13.73 -4.77
CA PRO A 187 0.10 13.97 -5.69
C PRO A 187 0.13 13.01 -6.88
N ASP A 188 -1.04 12.60 -7.33
CA ASP A 188 -1.20 12.01 -8.65
C ASP A 188 -1.36 13.13 -9.68
N ARG A 189 -0.34 13.33 -10.50
CA ARG A 189 -0.31 14.37 -11.55
C ARG A 189 -0.64 13.82 -12.93
N GLU A 190 -0.81 12.52 -13.07
CA GLU A 190 -0.99 11.84 -14.35
C GLU A 190 -2.45 11.51 -14.64
N ILE A 191 -3.28 11.36 -13.60
CA ILE A 191 -4.72 11.15 -13.82
C ILE A 191 -5.31 12.35 -14.56
N GLU A 192 -6.05 12.08 -15.62
CA GLU A 192 -6.76 13.11 -16.35
C GLU A 192 -7.96 13.61 -15.54
N ILE A 193 -8.05 14.93 -15.38
CA ILE A 193 -9.18 15.57 -14.71
C ILE A 193 -10.02 16.28 -15.78
N PRO A 194 -11.27 15.84 -16.00
CA PRO A 194 -12.15 16.43 -17.00
C PRO A 194 -12.41 17.91 -16.79
N ASP A 195 -12.90 18.59 -17.80
CA ASP A 195 -13.34 19.96 -17.69
C ASP A 195 -14.55 20.10 -16.76
N ALA A 196 -14.71 21.26 -16.13
CA ALA A 196 -15.78 21.49 -15.16
C ALA A 196 -17.19 21.25 -15.72
N THR A 197 -17.37 21.39 -17.03
CA THR A 197 -18.64 21.15 -17.72
C THR A 197 -19.01 19.67 -17.85
N GLU A 198 -18.07 18.78 -17.59
CA GLU A 198 -18.27 17.33 -17.65
C GLU A 198 -18.71 16.72 -16.30
N PHE A 199 -18.76 17.54 -15.26
CA PHE A 199 -19.22 17.13 -13.93
C PHE A 199 -20.72 17.38 -13.71
N PRO A 200 -21.42 16.52 -12.88
CA PRO A 200 -20.83 15.36 -12.19
C PRO A 200 -20.48 14.21 -13.14
N THR A 201 -19.49 13.42 -12.78
CA THR A 201 -19.18 12.13 -13.41
C THR A 201 -19.79 10.99 -12.58
N ASP A 202 -19.63 9.74 -13.03
CA ASP A 202 -20.12 8.57 -12.29
C ASP A 202 -19.44 8.43 -10.90
N ASP A 203 -18.18 8.87 -10.78
CA ASP A 203 -17.37 8.71 -9.58
C ASP A 203 -17.17 10.02 -8.78
N TRP A 204 -17.47 11.19 -9.37
CA TRP A 204 -17.14 12.49 -8.79
C TRP A 204 -18.26 13.53 -8.94
N ASP A 205 -18.68 14.09 -7.82
CA ASP A 205 -19.74 15.12 -7.79
C ASP A 205 -19.26 16.46 -8.37
N SER A 206 -17.98 16.78 -8.21
CA SER A 206 -17.40 18.03 -8.68
C SER A 206 -15.93 17.89 -9.10
N ARG A 207 -15.50 18.80 -9.97
CA ARG A 207 -14.10 18.90 -10.37
C ARG A 207 -13.20 19.25 -9.18
N GLU A 208 -13.65 20.13 -8.30
CA GLU A 208 -12.93 20.51 -7.08
C GLU A 208 -12.62 19.31 -6.20
N ALA A 209 -13.60 18.44 -5.98
CA ALA A 209 -13.41 17.20 -5.17
C ALA A 209 -12.36 16.28 -5.80
N MET A 210 -12.39 16.13 -7.12
CA MET A 210 -11.43 15.31 -7.85
C MET A 210 -10.02 15.93 -7.82
N VAL A 211 -9.89 17.22 -8.03
CA VAL A 211 -8.62 17.97 -7.92
C VAL A 211 -8.06 17.86 -6.50
N ASP A 212 -8.90 18.05 -5.50
CA ASP A 212 -8.51 17.96 -4.09
C ASP A 212 -7.94 16.57 -3.77
N ARG A 213 -8.67 15.51 -4.16
CA ARG A 213 -8.25 14.13 -3.97
C ARG A 213 -6.87 13.83 -4.60
N TYR A 214 -6.69 14.17 -5.86
CA TYR A 214 -5.51 13.74 -6.62
C TYR A 214 -4.34 14.71 -6.57
N ARG A 215 -4.60 16.02 -6.59
CA ARG A 215 -3.55 17.05 -6.68
C ARG A 215 -3.16 17.64 -5.33
N THR A 216 -4.12 17.80 -4.41
CA THR A 216 -3.87 18.39 -3.08
C THR A 216 -3.42 17.33 -2.10
N TRP A 217 -4.26 16.31 -1.86
CA TRP A 217 -3.98 15.27 -0.87
C TRP A 217 -3.16 14.12 -1.46
N GLY A 218 -3.56 13.60 -2.61
CA GLY A 218 -2.87 12.50 -3.26
C GLY A 218 -2.77 11.26 -2.37
N THR A 219 -1.59 10.66 -2.35
CA THR A 219 -1.25 9.53 -1.48
C THR A 219 -0.45 10.04 -0.28
N LEU A 220 -0.89 9.71 0.92
CA LEU A 220 -0.14 9.98 2.15
C LEU A 220 0.95 8.94 2.32
N LEU A 221 2.20 9.38 2.30
CA LEU A 221 3.37 8.58 2.64
C LEU A 221 3.80 8.84 4.08
N THR A 222 3.94 7.80 4.87
CA THR A 222 4.58 7.85 6.19
C THR A 222 5.73 6.85 6.21
N VAL A 223 6.93 7.32 6.55
CA VAL A 223 8.15 6.51 6.58
C VAL A 223 8.60 6.31 8.02
N GLY A 224 8.66 5.04 8.44
CA GLY A 224 9.20 4.62 9.72
C GLY A 224 10.57 3.96 9.57
N VAL A 225 11.41 4.13 10.59
CA VAL A 225 12.73 3.48 10.67
C VAL A 225 12.81 2.69 11.97
N ALA A 226 13.19 1.41 11.87
CA ALA A 226 13.43 0.57 13.04
C ALA A 226 14.73 1.00 13.77
N PRO A 227 14.71 1.07 15.10
CA PRO A 227 15.89 1.44 15.90
C PRO A 227 16.98 0.36 15.89
#